data_ee75e31f0252abf0cb9f92693e196054
#
_entry.id   ee75e31f0252abf0cb9f92693e196054
#
_cell.length_a   1.000
_cell.length_b   1.000
_cell.length_c   1.000
_cell.angle_alpha   90.00
_cell.angle_beta   90.00
_cell.angle_gamma   90.00
#
_symmetry.space_group_name_H-M   'P 1'
#
loop_
_entity.id
_entity.type
_entity.pdbx_description
1 polymer ?
#
loop_
_entity_poly.entity_id
_entity_poly.type
_entity_poly.pdbx_seq_one_letter_code
_entity_poly.pdbx_strand_id
1 'polypeptide(L)'
;MAGCSGSTGVPGPPSAYLGAVVDRPVSAGIADLSLTTDAGRPTSLGAWHGQVVVLADFLTLCQETCPLTTGNLLVMDRAVMAAGLGQRVRFAELTVDPDRDTPARLRAYRALIGAPANMLLLTGRPAVIERIWRYLGVWYQRVGEGSPPGTDWLTGRPLTYDVDHEDALLYLDASGRVRFVVVGSPNASGAPVAPALRRFLSAQGRADLSHPDASTWTAAEALSPIAWLTGRPIRPAGS
;
A
#
# COMPACT_ATOMS: atom_id res chain seq x y z
N MET A 1 -37.93 1.20 -23.36
CA MET A 1 -37.08 2.00 -22.45
C MET A 1 -36.98 1.24 -21.14
N ALA A 2 -35.90 0.48 -20.93
CA ALA A 2 -35.63 -0.22 -19.68
C ALA A 2 -34.75 0.69 -18.82
N GLY A 3 -35.31 1.26 -17.77
CA GLY A 3 -34.60 2.08 -16.80
C GLY A 3 -33.66 1.21 -15.97
N CYS A 4 -32.37 1.38 -16.12
CA CYS A 4 -31.39 0.86 -15.19
C CYS A 4 -31.52 1.61 -13.85
N SER A 5 -32.26 1.03 -12.91
CA SER A 5 -32.32 1.48 -11.51
C SER A 5 -30.95 1.21 -10.90
N GLY A 6 -30.04 2.19 -10.93
CA GLY A 6 -28.81 2.16 -10.15
C GLY A 6 -29.18 2.09 -8.67
N SER A 7 -28.81 1.01 -8.01
CA SER A 7 -28.95 0.85 -6.55
C SER A 7 -28.21 2.00 -5.86
N THR A 8 -28.96 2.91 -5.22
CA THR A 8 -28.46 4.05 -4.43
C THR A 8 -28.16 3.63 -2.98
N GLY A 9 -27.94 2.32 -2.73
CA GLY A 9 -27.63 1.81 -1.40
C GLY A 9 -26.25 2.27 -0.90
N VAL A 10 -26.16 2.56 0.40
CA VAL A 10 -24.88 2.78 1.08
C VAL A 10 -24.04 1.50 0.95
N PRO A 11 -22.77 1.59 0.51
CA PRO A 11 -21.92 0.41 0.39
C PRO A 11 -21.80 -0.35 1.72
N GLY A 12 -22.05 -1.67 1.67
CA GLY A 12 -21.86 -2.56 2.81
C GLY A 12 -20.41 -3.00 3.01
N PRO A 13 -20.15 -3.84 4.02
CA PRO A 13 -18.84 -4.43 4.22
C PRO A 13 -18.37 -5.20 2.98
N PRO A 14 -17.03 -5.22 2.72
CA PRO A 14 -16.49 -5.97 1.60
C PRO A 14 -16.71 -7.48 1.71
N SER A 15 -16.51 -8.17 0.59
CA SER A 15 -16.57 -9.63 0.55
C SER A 15 -15.51 -10.27 1.45
N ALA A 16 -15.88 -11.35 2.16
CA ALA A 16 -14.96 -12.17 2.94
C ALA A 16 -13.90 -12.91 2.08
N TYR A 17 -14.12 -13.00 0.77
CA TYR A 17 -13.10 -13.55 -0.15
C TYR A 17 -11.95 -12.57 -0.40
N LEU A 18 -12.19 -11.25 -0.24
CA LEU A 18 -11.17 -10.23 -0.39
C LEU A 18 -10.26 -10.15 0.85
N GLY A 19 -10.83 -10.33 2.04
CA GLY A 19 -10.10 -10.16 3.28
C GLY A 19 -11.01 -10.24 4.50
N ALA A 20 -10.53 -9.75 5.64
CA ALA A 20 -11.20 -9.86 6.92
C ALA A 20 -11.74 -8.52 7.43
N VAL A 21 -13.02 -8.48 7.78
CA VAL A 21 -13.59 -7.39 8.58
C VAL A 21 -13.06 -7.51 10.01
N VAL A 22 -12.50 -6.44 10.50
CA VAL A 22 -11.98 -6.33 11.88
C VAL A 22 -12.54 -5.06 12.52
N ASP A 23 -12.38 -4.93 13.84
CA ASP A 23 -12.72 -3.71 14.56
C ASP A 23 -11.71 -3.49 15.68
N ARG A 24 -10.49 -3.12 15.29
CA ARG A 24 -9.36 -3.00 16.20
C ARG A 24 -8.91 -1.54 16.31
N PRO A 25 -9.00 -0.91 17.49
CA PRO A 25 -8.47 0.45 17.68
C PRO A 25 -6.95 0.43 17.54
N VAL A 26 -6.38 1.50 16.97
CA VAL A 26 -4.95 1.77 17.11
C VAL A 26 -4.79 2.62 18.38
N SER A 27 -4.08 2.08 19.38
CA SER A 27 -3.89 2.81 20.63
C SER A 27 -3.10 4.12 20.42
N ALA A 28 -3.35 5.15 21.20
CA ALA A 28 -2.62 6.42 21.11
C ALA A 28 -1.10 6.21 21.20
N GLY A 29 -0.63 5.32 22.08
CA GLY A 29 0.79 4.99 22.19
C GLY A 29 1.43 4.35 20.95
N ILE A 30 0.62 3.93 19.95
CA ILE A 30 1.08 3.49 18.64
C ILE A 30 0.79 4.58 17.59
N ALA A 31 -0.42 5.16 17.61
CA ALA A 31 -0.85 6.16 16.65
C ALA A 31 0.06 7.41 16.67
N ASP A 32 0.59 7.79 17.83
CA ASP A 32 1.43 8.97 18.04
C ASP A 32 2.93 8.71 17.83
N LEU A 33 3.33 7.48 17.50
CA LEU A 33 4.73 7.18 17.18
C LEU A 33 5.20 8.00 15.97
N SER A 34 6.37 8.64 16.15
CA SER A 34 6.92 9.53 15.14
C SER A 34 7.41 8.78 13.91
N LEU A 35 6.82 9.09 12.78
CA LEU A 35 7.22 8.68 11.44
C LEU A 35 7.82 9.88 10.69
N THR A 36 8.46 9.59 9.56
CA THR A 36 9.06 10.60 8.67
C THR A 36 8.58 10.36 7.25
N THR A 37 8.11 11.40 6.59
CA THR A 37 7.72 11.35 5.17
C THR A 37 8.95 11.37 4.27
N ASP A 38 8.78 11.03 2.99
CA ASP A 38 9.78 11.20 1.93
C ASP A 38 10.30 12.66 1.82
N ALA A 39 9.49 13.64 2.20
CA ALA A 39 9.91 15.05 2.28
C ALA A 39 10.73 15.39 3.54
N GLY A 40 11.01 14.41 4.40
CA GLY A 40 11.72 14.62 5.67
C GLY A 40 10.87 15.28 6.77
N ARG A 41 9.56 15.35 6.59
CA ARG A 41 8.67 15.98 7.59
C ARG A 41 8.18 14.93 8.59
N PRO A 42 8.10 15.29 9.90
CA PRO A 42 7.52 14.40 10.90
C PRO A 42 6.02 14.22 10.67
N THR A 43 5.53 13.03 10.97
CA THR A 43 4.11 12.67 10.94
C THR A 43 3.86 11.48 11.89
N SER A 44 2.62 11.00 11.96
CA SER A 44 2.23 9.79 12.69
C SER A 44 0.93 9.23 12.11
N LEU A 45 0.54 8.01 12.49
CA LEU A 45 -0.77 7.46 12.10
C LEU A 45 -1.92 8.32 12.64
N GLY A 46 -1.78 8.86 13.86
CA GLY A 46 -2.76 9.76 14.50
C GLY A 46 -2.96 11.10 13.77
N ALA A 47 -1.97 11.54 13.00
CA ALA A 47 -2.07 12.78 12.23
C ALA A 47 -3.14 12.74 11.11
N TRP A 48 -3.68 11.55 10.80
CA TRP A 48 -4.67 11.38 9.73
C TRP A 48 -6.07 11.06 10.25
N HIS A 49 -6.35 11.29 11.54
CA HIS A 49 -7.71 11.24 12.05
C HIS A 49 -8.64 12.16 11.22
N GLY A 50 -9.85 11.69 10.96
CA GLY A 50 -10.80 12.34 10.04
C GLY A 50 -10.73 11.81 8.60
N GLN A 51 -9.71 11.01 8.27
CA GLN A 51 -9.55 10.40 6.95
C GLN A 51 -9.60 8.87 7.03
N VAL A 52 -10.09 8.24 5.97
CA VAL A 52 -9.88 6.82 5.73
C VAL A 52 -8.45 6.64 5.23
N VAL A 53 -7.70 5.72 5.82
CA VAL A 53 -6.31 5.45 5.42
C VAL A 53 -6.19 4.03 4.89
N VAL A 54 -5.62 3.87 3.69
CA VAL A 54 -5.15 2.59 3.17
C VAL A 54 -3.66 2.53 3.43
N LEU A 55 -3.26 1.70 4.39
CA LEU A 55 -1.87 1.52 4.81
C LEU A 55 -1.34 0.20 4.26
N ALA A 56 -0.26 0.26 3.49
CA ALA A 56 0.45 -0.91 2.98
C ALA A 56 1.85 -1.01 3.60
N ASP A 57 2.30 -2.23 3.85
CA ASP A 57 3.71 -2.51 4.09
C ASP A 57 4.46 -2.56 2.76
N PHE A 58 5.68 -2.06 2.73
CA PHE A 58 6.51 -2.05 1.52
C PHE A 58 7.99 -1.85 1.84
N LEU A 59 8.84 -2.07 0.84
CA LEU A 59 10.20 -1.54 0.80
C LEU A 59 10.56 -1.16 -0.65
N THR A 60 11.39 -0.12 -0.79
CA THR A 60 11.78 0.38 -2.14
C THR A 60 12.65 -0.59 -2.91
N LEU A 61 13.24 -1.58 -2.24
CA LEU A 61 14.12 -2.59 -2.81
C LEU A 61 13.47 -3.98 -2.94
N CYS A 62 12.16 -4.09 -2.75
CA CYS A 62 11.43 -5.30 -3.07
C CYS A 62 11.43 -5.54 -4.58
N GLN A 63 11.82 -6.76 -4.97
CA GLN A 63 11.94 -7.17 -6.37
C GLN A 63 10.72 -7.95 -6.86
N GLU A 64 9.66 -8.05 -6.06
CA GLU A 64 8.50 -8.91 -6.34
C GLU A 64 7.19 -8.12 -6.24
N THR A 65 6.53 -8.14 -5.08
CA THR A 65 5.16 -7.68 -4.90
C THR A 65 5.02 -6.18 -4.69
N CYS A 66 5.94 -5.50 -3.99
CA CYS A 66 5.78 -4.09 -3.68
C CYS A 66 5.58 -3.17 -4.90
N PRO A 67 6.34 -3.33 -6.02
CA PRO A 67 6.08 -2.52 -7.23
C PRO A 67 4.67 -2.75 -7.80
N LEU A 68 4.12 -3.94 -7.63
CA LEU A 68 2.79 -4.34 -8.09
C LEU A 68 1.71 -3.73 -7.17
N THR A 69 1.90 -3.81 -5.87
CA THR A 69 1.04 -3.17 -4.85
C THR A 69 1.02 -1.65 -5.05
N THR A 70 2.17 -1.01 -5.15
CA THR A 70 2.29 0.43 -5.45
C THR A 70 1.52 0.81 -6.72
N GLY A 71 1.67 0.02 -7.79
CA GLY A 71 0.94 0.24 -9.05
C GLY A 71 -0.58 0.19 -8.86
N ASN A 72 -1.08 -0.77 -8.09
CA ASN A 72 -2.51 -0.87 -7.76
C ASN A 72 -2.98 0.29 -6.87
N LEU A 73 -2.20 0.72 -5.89
CA LEU A 73 -2.52 1.90 -5.07
C LEU A 73 -2.64 3.16 -5.92
N LEU A 74 -1.81 3.33 -6.95
CA LEU A 74 -1.93 4.43 -7.92
C LEU A 74 -3.21 4.35 -8.75
N VAL A 75 -3.68 3.15 -9.10
CA VAL A 75 -5.00 2.95 -9.76
C VAL A 75 -6.12 3.32 -8.81
N MET A 76 -6.06 2.86 -7.57
CA MET A 76 -7.06 3.14 -6.55
C MET A 76 -7.12 4.65 -6.22
N ASP A 77 -5.97 5.33 -6.13
CA ASP A 77 -5.92 6.78 -5.89
C ASP A 77 -6.64 7.55 -7.00
N ARG A 78 -6.39 7.20 -8.27
CA ARG A 78 -7.11 7.83 -9.40
C ARG A 78 -8.63 7.67 -9.29
N ALA A 79 -9.11 6.48 -8.89
CA ALA A 79 -10.53 6.22 -8.72
C ALA A 79 -11.11 7.03 -7.54
N VAL A 80 -10.39 7.12 -6.44
CA VAL A 80 -10.75 7.93 -5.26
C VAL A 80 -10.82 9.42 -5.61
N MET A 81 -9.83 9.92 -6.37
CA MET A 81 -9.82 11.31 -6.84
C MET A 81 -11.00 11.59 -7.78
N ALA A 82 -11.29 10.69 -8.72
CA ALA A 82 -12.43 10.80 -9.64
C ALA A 82 -13.79 10.78 -8.90
N ALA A 83 -13.87 10.06 -7.77
CA ALA A 83 -15.05 10.05 -6.90
C ALA A 83 -15.18 11.30 -5.99
N GLY A 84 -14.25 12.24 -6.06
CA GLY A 84 -14.23 13.45 -5.21
C GLY A 84 -13.89 13.17 -3.75
N LEU A 85 -13.18 12.08 -3.48
CA LEU A 85 -12.85 11.62 -2.12
C LEU A 85 -11.40 11.93 -1.70
N GLY A 86 -10.61 12.61 -2.50
CA GLY A 86 -9.19 12.85 -2.25
C GLY A 86 -8.86 13.56 -0.93
N GLN A 87 -9.80 14.32 -0.35
CA GLN A 87 -9.62 14.92 0.99
C GLN A 87 -10.05 13.99 2.13
N ARG A 88 -10.77 12.92 1.83
CA ARG A 88 -11.33 11.98 2.81
C ARG A 88 -10.58 10.65 2.88
N VAL A 89 -9.77 10.35 1.87
CA VAL A 89 -9.04 9.09 1.75
C VAL A 89 -7.57 9.39 1.53
N ARG A 90 -6.71 8.65 2.16
CA ARG A 90 -5.25 8.74 2.02
C ARG A 90 -4.65 7.36 1.80
N PHE A 91 -3.68 7.29 0.91
CA PHE A 91 -2.85 6.11 0.73
C PHE A 91 -1.51 6.32 1.42
N ALA A 92 -1.02 5.30 2.10
CA ALA A 92 0.26 5.34 2.80
C ALA A 92 1.00 4.02 2.62
N GLU A 93 2.24 4.08 2.19
CA GLU A 93 3.19 2.98 2.22
C GLU A 93 4.19 3.24 3.34
N LEU A 94 4.22 2.35 4.33
CA LEU A 94 5.14 2.42 5.46
C LEU A 94 6.19 1.31 5.32
N THR A 95 7.47 1.71 5.31
CA THR A 95 8.56 0.76 5.08
C THR A 95 8.63 -0.35 6.13
N VAL A 96 9.07 -1.53 5.69
CA VAL A 96 9.57 -2.64 6.54
C VAL A 96 11.10 -2.67 6.59
N ASP A 97 11.78 -1.76 5.86
CA ASP A 97 13.24 -1.68 5.79
C ASP A 97 13.77 -0.25 6.04
N PRO A 98 13.58 0.29 7.23
CA PRO A 98 13.95 1.67 7.54
C PRO A 98 15.45 1.96 7.47
N ASP A 99 16.30 0.92 7.49
CA ASP A 99 17.74 1.08 7.37
C ASP A 99 18.15 1.54 5.96
N ARG A 100 17.46 1.04 4.91
CA ARG A 100 17.72 1.43 3.52
C ARG A 100 16.72 2.48 3.01
N ASP A 101 15.48 2.47 3.49
CA ASP A 101 14.43 3.39 3.06
C ASP A 101 14.50 4.73 3.79
N THR A 102 15.59 5.45 3.54
CA THR A 102 15.76 6.83 4.04
C THR A 102 14.78 7.80 3.36
N PRO A 103 14.49 8.98 3.95
CA PRO A 103 13.67 9.99 3.29
C PRO A 103 14.18 10.37 1.88
N ALA A 104 15.48 10.37 1.67
CA ALA A 104 16.08 10.64 0.36
C ALA A 104 15.76 9.56 -0.67
N ARG A 105 15.85 8.28 -0.27
CA ARG A 105 15.46 7.13 -1.11
C ARG A 105 13.96 7.13 -1.41
N LEU A 106 13.13 7.34 -0.40
CA LEU A 106 11.68 7.46 -0.59
C LEU A 106 11.30 8.58 -1.55
N ARG A 107 12.01 9.72 -1.51
CA ARG A 107 11.81 10.82 -2.46
C ARG A 107 12.19 10.42 -3.87
N ALA A 108 13.29 9.70 -4.06
CA ALA A 108 13.68 9.18 -5.37
C ALA A 108 12.64 8.15 -5.88
N TYR A 109 12.13 7.28 -5.00
CA TYR A 109 11.07 6.34 -5.33
C TYR A 109 9.77 7.05 -5.72
N ARG A 110 9.34 8.07 -4.94
CA ARG A 110 8.19 8.93 -5.30
C ARG A 110 8.31 9.49 -6.72
N ALA A 111 9.46 10.05 -7.05
CA ALA A 111 9.70 10.61 -8.39
C ALA A 111 9.64 9.52 -9.47
N LEU A 112 10.19 8.33 -9.18
CA LEU A 112 10.21 7.19 -10.10
C LEU A 112 8.81 6.67 -10.44
N ILE A 113 7.93 6.53 -9.42
CA ILE A 113 6.57 6.01 -9.58
C ILE A 113 5.55 7.08 -9.95
N GLY A 114 5.91 8.35 -9.91
CA GLY A 114 4.98 9.46 -10.13
C GLY A 114 3.90 9.55 -9.04
N ALA A 115 4.26 9.28 -7.77
CA ALA A 115 3.29 9.23 -6.69
C ALA A 115 2.56 10.57 -6.51
N PRO A 116 1.22 10.57 -6.45
CA PRO A 116 0.42 11.76 -6.22
C PRO A 116 0.59 12.31 -4.80
N ALA A 117 0.17 13.56 -4.57
CA ALA A 117 0.24 14.20 -3.25
C ALA A 117 -0.60 13.46 -2.18
N ASN A 118 -1.62 12.73 -2.61
CA ASN A 118 -2.50 11.95 -1.73
C ASN A 118 -1.85 10.64 -1.22
N MET A 119 -0.74 10.22 -1.80
CA MET A 119 0.02 9.04 -1.42
C MET A 119 1.24 9.44 -0.58
N LEU A 120 1.37 8.85 0.60
CA LEU A 120 2.48 9.06 1.52
C LEU A 120 3.46 7.88 1.44
N LEU A 121 4.74 8.19 1.39
CA LEU A 121 5.82 7.22 1.57
C LEU A 121 6.50 7.52 2.90
N LEU A 122 6.58 6.52 3.77
CA LEU A 122 6.87 6.71 5.18
C LEU A 122 8.01 5.82 5.64
N THR A 123 8.85 6.39 6.47
CA THR A 123 9.91 5.69 7.20
C THR A 123 9.96 6.18 8.65
N GLY A 124 10.89 5.67 9.42
CA GLY A 124 11.08 6.07 10.81
C GLY A 124 12.29 5.37 11.44
N ARG A 125 12.49 5.54 12.74
CA ARG A 125 13.51 4.76 13.45
C ARG A 125 13.14 3.28 13.43
N PRO A 126 14.10 2.34 13.26
CA PRO A 126 13.82 0.91 13.18
C PRO A 126 12.92 0.38 14.30
N ALA A 127 13.20 0.75 15.56
CA ALA A 127 12.38 0.33 16.70
C ALA A 127 10.94 0.89 16.68
N VAL A 128 10.70 2.02 16.01
CA VAL A 128 9.36 2.59 15.83
C VAL A 128 8.61 1.79 14.76
N ILE A 129 9.24 1.52 13.63
CA ILE A 129 8.69 0.72 12.55
C ILE A 129 8.32 -0.67 13.04
N GLU A 130 9.25 -1.35 13.72
CA GLU A 130 9.02 -2.67 14.31
C GLU A 130 7.84 -2.67 15.29
N ARG A 131 7.73 -1.66 16.16
CA ARG A 131 6.65 -1.55 17.12
C ARG A 131 5.29 -1.34 16.46
N ILE A 132 5.22 -0.53 15.41
CA ILE A 132 3.99 -0.29 14.64
C ILE A 132 3.54 -1.58 13.96
N TRP A 133 4.42 -2.23 13.19
CA TRP A 133 4.07 -3.40 12.41
C TRP A 133 3.71 -4.60 13.31
N ARG A 134 4.47 -4.82 14.38
CA ARG A 134 4.12 -5.85 15.38
C ARG A 134 2.74 -5.61 15.99
N TYR A 135 2.39 -4.36 16.31
CA TYR A 135 1.07 -4.00 16.83
C TYR A 135 -0.03 -4.22 15.78
N LEU A 136 0.22 -3.88 14.54
CA LEU A 136 -0.71 -4.05 13.43
C LEU A 136 -0.81 -5.50 12.95
N GLY A 137 0.09 -6.38 13.39
CA GLY A 137 0.10 -7.80 13.06
C GLY A 137 0.72 -8.09 11.70
N VAL A 138 1.55 -7.20 11.17
CA VAL A 138 2.32 -7.42 9.95
C VAL A 138 3.68 -7.99 10.32
N TRP A 139 3.99 -9.12 9.73
CA TRP A 139 5.27 -9.81 9.89
C TRP A 139 6.26 -9.37 8.81
N TYR A 140 7.51 -9.25 9.18
CA TYR A 140 8.62 -9.11 8.24
C TYR A 140 9.93 -9.61 8.83
N GLN A 141 10.86 -10.04 7.98
CA GLN A 141 12.14 -10.56 8.38
C GLN A 141 13.22 -10.27 7.34
N ARG A 142 14.40 -9.83 7.79
CA ARG A 142 15.58 -9.75 6.93
C ARG A 142 16.07 -11.15 6.59
N VAL A 143 16.30 -11.40 5.31
CA VAL A 143 16.79 -12.67 4.76
C VAL A 143 18.03 -12.44 3.90
N GLY A 144 18.72 -13.51 3.54
CA GLY A 144 19.85 -13.45 2.61
C GLY A 144 19.37 -13.10 1.20
N GLU A 145 20.18 -12.33 0.47
CA GLU A 145 19.94 -12.05 -0.94
C GLU A 145 20.16 -13.31 -1.79
N GLY A 146 19.51 -13.39 -2.95
CA GLY A 146 19.69 -14.47 -3.91
C GLY A 146 21.09 -14.52 -4.53
N SER A 147 21.36 -15.57 -5.31
CA SER A 147 22.64 -15.70 -6.03
C SER A 147 22.37 -15.90 -7.54
N PRO A 148 22.78 -14.95 -8.40
CA PRO A 148 23.43 -13.69 -8.08
C PRO A 148 22.48 -12.72 -7.36
N PRO A 149 23.01 -11.79 -6.55
CA PRO A 149 22.19 -10.80 -5.87
C PRO A 149 21.54 -9.84 -6.87
N GLY A 150 20.35 -9.34 -6.52
CA GLY A 150 19.71 -8.27 -7.25
C GLY A 150 20.53 -6.99 -7.25
N THR A 151 20.18 -6.05 -8.11
CA THR A 151 20.88 -4.75 -8.24
C THR A 151 19.95 -3.62 -7.80
N ASP A 152 20.40 -2.81 -6.87
CA ASP A 152 19.70 -1.61 -6.41
C ASP A 152 19.35 -0.69 -7.60
N TRP A 153 18.07 -0.44 -7.82
CA TRP A 153 17.57 0.36 -8.94
C TRP A 153 18.05 1.82 -8.93
N LEU A 154 18.44 2.35 -7.76
CA LEU A 154 18.89 3.73 -7.58
C LEU A 154 20.40 3.87 -7.70
N THR A 155 21.15 2.93 -7.10
CA THR A 155 22.63 3.05 -6.99
C THR A 155 23.39 2.17 -7.95
N GLY A 156 22.74 1.17 -8.57
CA GLY A 156 23.38 0.17 -9.41
C GLY A 156 24.28 -0.82 -8.65
N ARG A 157 24.29 -0.79 -7.31
CA ARG A 157 25.10 -1.70 -6.48
C ARG A 157 24.37 -3.02 -6.23
N PRO A 158 25.08 -4.14 -6.06
CA PRO A 158 24.47 -5.39 -5.62
C PRO A 158 23.76 -5.21 -4.28
N LEU A 159 22.61 -5.86 -4.13
CA LEU A 159 21.90 -5.93 -2.86
C LEU A 159 22.66 -6.85 -1.90
N THR A 160 22.57 -6.56 -0.61
CA THR A 160 23.31 -7.30 0.43
C THR A 160 22.40 -8.17 1.29
N TYR A 161 21.11 -7.92 1.26
CA TYR A 161 20.04 -8.67 1.91
C TYR A 161 18.70 -8.34 1.30
N ASP A 162 17.72 -9.21 1.51
CA ASP A 162 16.32 -8.96 1.19
C ASP A 162 15.48 -8.93 2.48
N VAL A 163 14.18 -8.58 2.35
CA VAL A 163 13.22 -8.58 3.44
C VAL A 163 11.94 -9.27 3.00
N ASP A 164 11.69 -10.45 3.56
CA ASP A 164 10.40 -11.11 3.45
C ASP A 164 9.38 -10.37 4.31
N HIS A 165 8.15 -10.16 3.81
CA HIS A 165 7.09 -9.47 4.52
C HIS A 165 5.68 -9.94 4.08
N GLU A 166 4.65 -9.49 4.79
CA GLU A 166 3.29 -10.02 4.71
C GLU A 166 2.50 -9.63 3.45
N ASP A 167 2.79 -8.64 2.68
CA ASP A 167 1.93 -8.10 1.61
C ASP A 167 0.51 -7.74 2.13
N ALA A 168 0.41 -6.81 3.04
CA ALA A 168 -0.84 -6.44 3.68
C ALA A 168 -1.37 -5.07 3.26
N LEU A 169 -2.70 -4.95 3.07
CA LEU A 169 -3.41 -3.68 3.06
C LEU A 169 -4.29 -3.58 4.29
N LEU A 170 -4.05 -2.58 5.13
CA LEU A 170 -4.86 -2.27 6.29
C LEU A 170 -5.70 -1.03 6.01
N TYR A 171 -7.01 -1.14 6.21
CA TYR A 171 -7.94 -0.03 6.03
C TYR A 171 -8.34 0.52 7.39
N LEU A 172 -7.92 1.76 7.67
CA LEU A 172 -8.28 2.48 8.87
C LEU A 172 -9.45 3.43 8.57
N ASP A 173 -10.42 3.48 9.46
CA ASP A 173 -11.50 4.46 9.37
C ASP A 173 -11.06 5.85 9.89
N ALA A 174 -11.93 6.83 9.76
CA ALA A 174 -11.68 8.21 10.19
C ALA A 174 -11.39 8.36 11.70
N SER A 175 -11.73 7.36 12.51
CA SER A 175 -11.38 7.34 13.93
C SER A 175 -10.05 6.66 14.24
N GLY A 176 -9.33 6.20 13.21
CA GLY A 176 -8.05 5.51 13.36
C GLY A 176 -8.17 4.04 13.78
N ARG A 177 -9.34 3.40 13.55
CA ARG A 177 -9.53 1.97 13.81
C ARG A 177 -9.24 1.16 12.57
N VAL A 178 -8.52 0.07 12.68
CA VAL A 178 -8.40 -0.91 11.60
C VAL A 178 -9.75 -1.62 11.42
N ARG A 179 -10.33 -1.51 10.23
CA ARG A 179 -11.67 -2.01 9.92
C ARG A 179 -11.68 -3.16 8.92
N PHE A 180 -10.66 -3.23 8.07
CA PHE A 180 -10.54 -4.31 7.10
C PHE A 180 -9.06 -4.60 6.84
N VAL A 181 -8.73 -5.86 6.56
CA VAL A 181 -7.37 -6.30 6.23
C VAL A 181 -7.44 -7.20 5.01
N VAL A 182 -6.60 -6.91 4.02
CA VAL A 182 -6.33 -7.76 2.87
C VAL A 182 -4.91 -8.26 2.99
N VAL A 183 -4.67 -9.54 2.73
CA VAL A 183 -3.33 -10.15 2.73
C VAL A 183 -3.11 -10.88 1.42
N GLY A 184 -1.91 -10.81 0.90
CA GLY A 184 -1.45 -11.52 -0.29
C GLY A 184 -1.25 -10.64 -1.52
N SER A 185 -0.71 -11.26 -2.55
CA SER A 185 -0.18 -10.57 -3.74
C SER A 185 -1.27 -9.94 -4.61
N PRO A 186 -1.05 -8.73 -5.12
CA PRO A 186 -1.99 -8.03 -5.98
C PRO A 186 -2.02 -8.58 -7.40
N ASN A 187 -3.19 -8.53 -8.03
CA ASN A 187 -3.29 -8.63 -9.48
C ASN A 187 -2.82 -7.31 -10.11
N ALA A 188 -1.70 -7.36 -10.81
CA ALA A 188 -1.09 -6.19 -11.42
C ALA A 188 -1.51 -5.95 -12.87
N SER A 189 -2.49 -6.69 -13.40
CA SER A 189 -2.98 -6.50 -14.78
C SER A 189 -3.45 -5.05 -14.98
N GLY A 190 -2.74 -4.33 -15.87
CA GLY A 190 -3.01 -2.90 -16.14
C GLY A 190 -2.49 -1.92 -15.08
N ALA A 191 -1.88 -2.37 -13.99
CA ALA A 191 -1.26 -1.48 -13.01
C ALA A 191 0.00 -0.79 -13.58
N PRO A 192 0.20 0.52 -13.34
CA PRO A 192 1.38 1.23 -13.81
C PRO A 192 2.60 0.85 -12.96
N VAL A 193 3.47 0.01 -13.49
CA VAL A 193 4.79 -0.27 -12.90
C VAL A 193 5.84 0.49 -13.70
N ALA A 194 6.61 1.35 -13.02
CA ALA A 194 7.63 2.17 -13.64
C ALA A 194 8.69 1.32 -14.38
N PRO A 195 9.18 1.73 -15.57
CA PRO A 195 10.11 0.92 -16.37
C PRO A 195 11.39 0.51 -15.63
N ALA A 196 11.89 1.36 -14.74
CA ALA A 196 13.06 1.03 -13.91
C ALA A 196 12.75 -0.10 -12.91
N LEU A 197 11.57 -0.07 -12.28
CA LEU A 197 11.12 -1.12 -11.37
C LEU A 197 10.84 -2.44 -12.12
N ARG A 198 10.28 -2.39 -13.33
CA ARG A 198 10.12 -3.61 -14.17
C ARG A 198 11.45 -4.29 -14.44
N ARG A 199 12.52 -3.53 -14.70
CA ARG A 199 13.87 -4.07 -14.90
C ARG A 199 14.49 -4.62 -13.60
N PHE A 200 14.10 -4.06 -12.49
CA PHE A 200 14.55 -4.44 -11.16
C PHE A 200 13.86 -5.72 -10.66
N LEU A 201 12.66 -6.07 -11.15
CA LEU A 201 11.93 -7.26 -10.71
C LEU A 201 12.76 -8.53 -10.84
N SER A 202 12.65 -9.41 -9.87
CA SER A 202 13.14 -10.79 -9.90
C SER A 202 12.42 -11.62 -10.99
N ALA A 203 12.82 -12.87 -11.18
CA ALA A 203 12.10 -13.78 -12.06
C ALA A 203 10.66 -13.99 -11.58
N GLN A 204 10.45 -14.12 -10.27
CA GLN A 204 9.12 -14.26 -9.66
C GLN A 204 8.30 -12.99 -9.85
N GLY A 205 8.81 -11.80 -9.53
CA GLY A 205 8.07 -10.55 -9.74
C GLY A 205 7.68 -10.28 -11.20
N ARG A 206 8.49 -10.74 -12.16
CA ARG A 206 8.11 -10.71 -13.59
C ARG A 206 7.01 -11.70 -13.91
N ALA A 207 7.05 -12.89 -13.30
CA ALA A 207 6.00 -13.90 -13.46
C ALA A 207 4.67 -13.38 -12.90
N ASP A 208 4.67 -12.80 -11.70
CA ASP A 208 3.49 -12.22 -11.05
C ASP A 208 2.90 -11.06 -11.87
N LEU A 209 3.75 -10.24 -12.48
CA LEU A 209 3.31 -9.18 -13.39
C LEU A 209 2.63 -9.74 -14.66
N SER A 210 3.05 -10.89 -15.14
CA SER A 210 2.62 -11.47 -16.41
C SER A 210 1.51 -12.51 -16.28
N HIS A 211 1.42 -13.17 -15.12
CA HIS A 211 0.50 -14.29 -14.83
C HIS A 211 -0.21 -14.04 -13.51
N PRO A 212 -1.19 -13.14 -13.47
CA PRO A 212 -1.85 -12.72 -12.22
C PRO A 212 -2.80 -13.77 -11.62
N ASP A 213 -2.83 -14.98 -12.13
CA ASP A 213 -3.78 -16.04 -11.71
C ASP A 213 -3.60 -16.48 -10.26
N ALA A 214 -2.43 -16.25 -9.67
CA ALA A 214 -2.14 -16.50 -8.26
C ALA A 214 -2.44 -15.29 -7.35
N SER A 215 -2.90 -14.17 -7.90
CA SER A 215 -3.21 -12.98 -7.12
C SER A 215 -4.46 -13.16 -6.27
N THR A 216 -4.46 -12.54 -5.09
CA THR A 216 -5.55 -12.63 -4.12
C THR A 216 -6.53 -11.46 -4.20
N TRP A 217 -6.15 -10.35 -4.84
CA TRP A 217 -6.99 -9.16 -4.96
C TRP A 217 -6.65 -8.30 -6.18
N THR A 218 -7.62 -7.53 -6.65
CA THR A 218 -7.48 -6.53 -7.71
C THR A 218 -7.65 -5.12 -7.14
N ALA A 219 -7.15 -4.10 -7.85
CA ALA A 219 -7.41 -2.70 -7.47
C ALA A 219 -8.91 -2.40 -7.40
N ALA A 220 -9.73 -2.99 -8.27
CA ALA A 220 -11.17 -2.81 -8.27
C ALA A 220 -11.84 -3.36 -7.00
N GLU A 221 -11.47 -4.56 -6.57
CA GLU A 221 -11.97 -5.16 -5.34
C GLU A 221 -11.49 -4.39 -4.11
N ALA A 222 -10.22 -3.98 -4.10
CA ALA A 222 -9.59 -3.22 -3.02
C ALA A 222 -10.17 -1.80 -2.82
N LEU A 223 -10.99 -1.28 -3.75
CA LEU A 223 -11.79 -0.07 -3.57
C LEU A 223 -13.02 -0.30 -2.68
N SER A 224 -13.50 -1.55 -2.53
CA SER A 224 -14.73 -1.82 -1.78
C SER A 224 -14.64 -1.47 -0.28
N PRO A 225 -13.53 -1.73 0.45
CA PRO A 225 -13.38 -1.24 1.82
C PRO A 225 -13.43 0.29 1.93
N ILE A 226 -12.85 1.00 0.97
CA ILE A 226 -12.89 2.48 0.94
C ILE A 226 -14.33 2.96 0.74
N ALA A 227 -15.05 2.35 -0.21
CA ALA A 227 -16.44 2.69 -0.47
C ALA A 227 -17.31 2.46 0.77
N TRP A 228 -17.13 1.33 1.45
CA TRP A 228 -17.80 1.01 2.71
C TRP A 228 -17.50 2.05 3.81
N LEU A 229 -16.23 2.34 4.08
CA LEU A 229 -15.81 3.25 5.15
C LEU A 229 -16.17 4.72 4.89
N THR A 230 -16.26 5.12 3.62
CA THR A 230 -16.68 6.48 3.25
C THR A 230 -18.19 6.62 3.06
N GLY A 231 -18.93 5.51 2.96
CA GLY A 231 -20.36 5.50 2.60
C GLY A 231 -20.63 5.98 1.18
N ARG A 232 -19.62 5.98 0.29
CA ARG A 232 -19.71 6.50 -1.09
C ARG A 232 -19.25 5.43 -2.09
N PRO A 233 -20.05 5.12 -3.11
CA PRO A 233 -19.64 4.20 -4.16
C PRO A 233 -18.45 4.79 -4.94
N ILE A 234 -17.46 3.93 -5.24
CA ILE A 234 -16.29 4.28 -6.04
C ILE A 234 -16.27 3.34 -7.23
N ARG A 235 -16.21 3.89 -8.43
CA ARG A 235 -16.07 3.09 -9.67
C ARG A 235 -14.59 2.95 -10.02
N PRO A 236 -14.14 1.78 -10.46
CA PRO A 236 -12.80 1.62 -11.02
C PRO A 236 -12.59 2.62 -12.17
N ALA A 237 -11.40 3.18 -12.30
CA ALA A 237 -11.09 4.06 -13.42
C ALA A 237 -11.10 3.24 -14.72
N GLY A 238 -11.91 3.65 -15.70
CA GLY A 238 -12.00 3.00 -17.01
C GLY A 238 -13.13 1.96 -17.17
N SER A 239 -14.06 1.87 -16.23
CA SER A 239 -15.32 1.09 -16.40
C SER A 239 -16.43 1.91 -17.03
#